data_d8c724d651680ed16f84b141c9d9c6f0
#
_entry.id   d8c724d651680ed16f84b141c9d9c6f0
#
_cell.length_a   1.000
_cell.length_b   1.000
_cell.length_c   1.000
_cell.angle_alpha   90.00
_cell.angle_beta   90.00
_cell.angle_gamma   90.00
#
_symmetry.space_group_name_H-M   'P 1'
#
loop_
_entity.id
_entity.type
_entity.pdbx_description
1 polymer ?
#
loop_
_entity_poly.entity_id
_entity_poly.type
_entity_poly.pdbx_seq_one_letter_code
_entity_poly.pdbx_strand_id
1 'polypeptide(L)'
;MKTSYLSDTIFRKKEHPETFHKFCLNLDCDLISRRQLYVPELQKEGWHSYFEEKAMFCDTADNIILYKHYRYTPEFIHEHEFFEILCIYDGQAHTSIQGIEHTLHKGDVCIIPPHTKHSIGIFDDSIAFNILIRGSTFQSTFFQSLTEDSALAHFFAHVLYRKTEGNYLIFHTANDPQIREMLENLYIEYLGHEKYSYTFLNSMLILLWAMLLRYHGGNIESILAKDTSGNSMTDILNYLSQHYQTATLRETASHFGYSSSHFSTLIKEGTGQTFLQIIRSIKLEQACSRTS
;
A
#
# COMPACT_ATOMS: atom_id res chain seq x y z
N MET A 1 23.61 9.92 -0.32
CA MET A 1 24.56 10.16 -1.44
C MET A 1 25.07 8.87 -2.13
N LYS A 2 25.44 7.78 -1.43
CA LYS A 2 25.95 6.55 -2.08
C LYS A 2 24.91 5.73 -2.84
N THR A 3 23.64 5.81 -2.49
CA THR A 3 22.54 5.07 -3.16
C THR A 3 22.17 5.66 -4.52
N SER A 4 22.24 6.99 -4.71
CA SER A 4 22.01 7.62 -6.00
C SER A 4 23.09 7.23 -7.02
N TYR A 5 24.32 7.07 -6.55
CA TYR A 5 25.46 6.73 -7.42
C TYR A 5 25.34 5.34 -8.06
N LEU A 6 24.79 4.36 -7.33
CA LEU A 6 24.57 3.01 -7.89
C LEU A 6 23.43 3.01 -8.93
N SER A 7 22.33 3.68 -8.66
CA SER A 7 21.22 3.79 -9.62
C SER A 7 21.66 4.51 -10.91
N ASP A 8 22.43 5.59 -10.78
CA ASP A 8 22.94 6.33 -11.94
C ASP A 8 24.00 5.52 -12.72
N THR A 9 24.77 4.67 -12.03
CA THR A 9 25.75 3.78 -12.67
C THR A 9 25.03 2.64 -13.40
N ILE A 10 23.97 2.09 -12.83
CA ILE A 10 23.10 1.08 -13.47
C ILE A 10 22.39 1.70 -14.68
N PHE A 11 21.88 2.92 -14.56
CA PHE A 11 21.25 3.66 -15.64
C PHE A 11 22.16 3.84 -16.85
N ARG A 12 23.36 4.40 -16.65
CA ARG A 12 24.33 4.64 -17.74
C ARG A 12 24.80 3.38 -18.45
N LYS A 13 24.70 2.21 -17.81
CA LYS A 13 25.11 0.93 -18.39
C LYS A 13 24.00 0.23 -19.15
N LYS A 14 22.73 0.62 -18.98
CA LYS A 14 21.60 0.05 -19.72
C LYS A 14 21.57 0.45 -21.21
N GLU A 15 22.18 1.57 -21.55
CA GLU A 15 22.41 1.95 -22.95
C GLU A 15 23.31 0.92 -23.68
N HIS A 16 23.99 0.04 -22.90
CA HIS A 16 24.84 -1.03 -23.42
C HIS A 16 24.51 -2.36 -22.70
N PRO A 17 23.54 -3.15 -23.21
CA PRO A 17 23.08 -4.38 -22.55
C PRO A 17 24.17 -5.38 -22.18
N GLU A 18 25.20 -5.56 -23.03
CA GLU A 18 26.32 -6.45 -22.76
C GLU A 18 27.17 -5.97 -21.57
N THR A 19 27.35 -4.66 -21.45
CA THR A 19 28.10 -4.05 -20.33
C THR A 19 27.29 -4.11 -19.05
N PHE A 20 25.96 -3.99 -19.13
CA PHE A 20 25.03 -4.16 -18.01
C PHE A 20 25.07 -5.60 -17.50
N HIS A 21 24.96 -6.58 -18.37
CA HIS A 21 25.06 -7.99 -18.00
C HIS A 21 26.38 -8.33 -17.29
N LYS A 22 27.53 -7.89 -17.84
CA LYS A 22 28.85 -8.04 -17.20
C LYS A 22 28.93 -7.32 -15.85
N PHE A 23 28.31 -6.16 -15.71
CA PHE A 23 28.24 -5.44 -14.46
C PHE A 23 27.43 -6.23 -13.42
N CYS A 24 26.28 -6.78 -13.78
CA CYS A 24 25.49 -7.61 -12.90
C CYS A 24 26.24 -8.86 -12.42
N LEU A 25 26.99 -9.52 -13.30
CA LEU A 25 27.81 -10.69 -12.98
C LEU A 25 28.98 -10.39 -12.02
N ASN A 26 29.45 -9.14 -11.98
CA ASN A 26 30.54 -8.69 -11.11
C ASN A 26 30.04 -7.94 -9.85
N LEU A 27 28.73 -7.84 -9.64
CA LEU A 27 28.22 -7.29 -8.40
C LEU A 27 28.51 -8.23 -7.24
N ASP A 28 29.04 -7.64 -6.15
CA ASP A 28 29.25 -8.36 -4.91
C ASP A 28 27.90 -8.83 -4.35
N CYS A 29 27.69 -10.15 -4.31
CA CYS A 29 26.47 -10.75 -3.82
C CYS A 29 26.18 -10.37 -2.36
N ASP A 30 27.24 -10.17 -1.54
CA ASP A 30 27.09 -9.70 -0.17
C ASP A 30 26.61 -8.25 -0.11
N LEU A 31 27.11 -7.40 -1.01
CA LEU A 31 26.66 -6.01 -1.12
C LEU A 31 25.21 -5.92 -1.59
N ILE A 32 24.82 -6.79 -2.53
CA ILE A 32 23.45 -6.89 -3.04
C ILE A 32 22.53 -7.36 -1.92
N SER A 33 22.92 -8.40 -1.20
CA SER A 33 22.17 -8.97 -0.07
C SER A 33 22.00 -7.96 1.07
N ARG A 34 23.08 -7.34 1.51
CA ARG A 34 23.07 -6.32 2.59
C ARG A 34 22.32 -5.05 2.25
N ARG A 35 22.22 -4.71 0.96
CA ARG A 35 21.49 -3.51 0.49
C ARG A 35 20.17 -3.85 -0.14
N GLN A 36 19.80 -5.13 -0.16
CA GLN A 36 18.56 -5.63 -0.77
C GLN A 36 18.39 -5.20 -2.22
N LEU A 37 19.53 -5.05 -2.90
CA LEU A 37 19.58 -4.83 -4.33
C LEU A 37 19.29 -6.16 -5.01
N TYR A 38 18.08 -6.33 -5.49
CA TYR A 38 17.72 -7.49 -6.27
C TYR A 38 18.02 -7.24 -7.76
N VAL A 39 18.76 -8.14 -8.34
CA VAL A 39 19.01 -8.19 -9.78
C VAL A 39 18.70 -9.61 -10.24
N PRO A 40 17.56 -9.84 -10.94
CA PRO A 40 17.10 -11.19 -11.31
C PRO A 40 18.15 -12.01 -12.06
N GLU A 41 18.95 -11.34 -12.89
CA GLU A 41 20.02 -11.96 -13.66
C GLU A 41 21.13 -12.55 -12.78
N LEU A 42 21.18 -12.17 -11.49
CA LEU A 42 22.12 -12.70 -10.51
C LEU A 42 21.53 -13.83 -9.67
N GLN A 43 20.28 -14.24 -9.92
CA GLN A 43 19.69 -15.37 -9.22
C GLN A 43 20.44 -16.65 -9.54
N LYS A 44 21.25 -17.09 -8.56
CA LYS A 44 21.65 -18.50 -8.47
C LYS A 44 20.54 -19.26 -7.76
N GLU A 45 20.35 -20.54 -8.10
CA GLU A 45 19.42 -21.43 -7.40
C GLU A 45 19.54 -21.23 -5.87
N GLY A 46 18.44 -20.86 -5.21
CA GLY A 46 18.38 -20.69 -3.76
C GLY A 46 18.17 -19.26 -3.24
N TRP A 47 18.02 -18.28 -4.09
CA TRP A 47 17.63 -16.93 -3.64
C TRP A 47 16.15 -16.91 -3.26
N HIS A 48 15.88 -16.51 -2.02
CA HIS A 48 14.52 -16.45 -1.51
C HIS A 48 13.83 -15.19 -2.03
N SER A 49 12.70 -15.37 -2.68
CA SER A 49 11.72 -14.32 -2.98
C SER A 49 10.93 -13.90 -1.72
N TYR A 50 11.47 -14.15 -0.53
CA TYR A 50 10.83 -13.94 0.76
C TYR A 50 11.75 -13.16 1.69
N PHE A 51 11.23 -12.03 2.23
CA PHE A 51 11.97 -11.16 3.14
C PHE A 51 11.37 -11.20 4.54
N GLU A 52 12.14 -11.72 5.48
CA GLU A 52 11.75 -11.76 6.89
C GLU A 52 11.83 -10.36 7.52
N GLU A 53 10.85 -9.98 8.32
CA GLU A 53 10.83 -8.72 9.07
C GLU A 53 12.07 -8.57 9.96
N LYS A 54 12.47 -9.65 10.64
CA LYS A 54 13.65 -9.66 11.52
C LYS A 54 14.93 -9.37 10.75
N ALA A 55 15.08 -9.91 9.55
CA ALA A 55 16.27 -9.68 8.72
C ALA A 55 16.28 -8.26 8.15
N MET A 56 15.12 -7.76 7.70
CA MET A 56 14.97 -6.43 7.12
C MET A 56 15.32 -5.31 8.12
N PHE A 57 14.90 -5.46 9.36
CA PHE A 57 15.04 -4.46 10.42
C PHE A 57 16.12 -4.80 11.45
N CYS A 58 17.07 -5.72 11.14
CA CYS A 58 18.04 -6.24 12.11
C CYS A 58 19.03 -5.19 12.63
N ASP A 59 19.42 -4.27 11.76
CA ASP A 59 20.47 -3.28 12.05
C ASP A 59 19.90 -1.90 12.47
N THR A 60 18.58 -1.79 12.61
CA THR A 60 17.93 -0.52 12.93
C THR A 60 17.08 -0.63 14.19
N ALA A 61 17.22 0.35 15.08
CA ALA A 61 16.23 0.58 16.13
C ALA A 61 14.89 1.10 15.55
N ASP A 62 14.90 1.46 14.26
CA ASP A 62 13.78 2.02 13.55
C ASP A 62 12.81 0.93 13.13
N ASN A 63 11.53 1.21 13.29
CA ASN A 63 10.44 0.33 12.85
C ASN A 63 9.89 0.72 11.47
N ILE A 64 10.51 1.72 10.84
CA ILE A 64 10.14 2.29 9.55
C ILE A 64 11.42 2.46 8.74
N ILE A 65 11.41 2.02 7.50
CA ILE A 65 12.51 2.21 6.55
C ILE A 65 11.92 2.90 5.32
N LEU A 66 12.53 4.04 4.93
CA LEU A 66 12.18 4.73 3.70
C LEU A 66 13.33 4.69 2.72
N TYR A 67 13.06 4.36 1.47
CA TYR A 67 14.05 4.45 0.41
C TYR A 67 13.40 4.76 -0.94
N LYS A 68 14.18 5.40 -1.81
CA LYS A 68 13.79 5.59 -3.20
C LYS A 68 13.97 4.26 -3.92
N HIS A 69 12.91 3.78 -4.59
CA HIS A 69 12.97 2.55 -5.38
C HIS A 69 14.01 2.69 -6.51
N TYR A 70 14.70 1.60 -6.79
CA TYR A 70 15.71 1.57 -7.85
C TYR A 70 15.05 1.60 -9.22
N ARG A 71 15.57 2.43 -10.11
CA ARG A 71 15.16 2.48 -11.50
C ARG A 71 15.93 1.47 -12.33
N TYR A 72 15.32 1.05 -13.44
CA TYR A 72 15.95 0.14 -14.41
C TYR A 72 16.37 -1.20 -13.82
N THR A 73 15.72 -1.62 -12.75
CA THR A 73 15.81 -2.97 -12.22
C THR A 73 14.69 -3.81 -12.80
N PRO A 74 14.98 -5.04 -13.25
CA PRO A 74 13.94 -5.95 -13.69
C PRO A 74 12.95 -6.24 -12.56
N GLU A 75 11.70 -6.47 -12.94
CA GLU A 75 10.70 -6.92 -12.01
C GLU A 75 11.03 -8.31 -11.48
N PHE A 76 10.81 -8.52 -10.20
CA PHE A 76 10.87 -9.86 -9.62
C PHE A 76 9.73 -10.06 -8.63
N ILE A 77 9.17 -11.25 -8.65
CA ILE A 77 8.09 -11.61 -7.74
C ILE A 77 8.69 -11.97 -6.38
N HIS A 78 8.23 -11.27 -5.36
CA HIS A 78 8.63 -11.51 -3.97
C HIS A 78 7.46 -11.31 -3.01
N GLU A 79 7.69 -11.69 -1.76
CA GLU A 79 6.79 -11.45 -0.64
C GLU A 79 7.62 -11.16 0.63
N HIS A 80 6.99 -10.54 1.62
CA HIS A 80 7.67 -10.14 2.86
C HIS A 80 6.76 -10.23 4.09
N GLU A 81 7.34 -10.17 5.30
CA GLU A 81 6.61 -10.25 6.58
C GLU A 81 6.15 -8.90 7.14
N PHE A 82 6.50 -7.80 6.50
CA PHE A 82 6.19 -6.44 6.93
C PHE A 82 5.19 -5.77 5.97
N PHE A 83 4.71 -4.59 6.31
CA PHE A 83 3.92 -3.77 5.38
C PHE A 83 4.83 -2.95 4.48
N GLU A 84 4.48 -2.86 3.21
CA GLU A 84 5.10 -1.96 2.25
C GLU A 84 4.08 -0.96 1.73
N ILE A 85 4.49 0.32 1.68
CA ILE A 85 3.74 1.39 1.02
C ILE A 85 4.59 1.87 -0.14
N LEU A 86 4.08 1.63 -1.34
CA LEU A 86 4.68 2.10 -2.57
C LEU A 86 3.99 3.40 -3.00
N CYS A 87 4.77 4.48 -3.09
CA CYS A 87 4.27 5.81 -3.46
C CYS A 87 4.90 6.25 -4.78
N ILE A 88 4.10 6.58 -5.78
CA ILE A 88 4.60 7.10 -7.05
C ILE A 88 4.71 8.62 -6.97
N TYR A 89 5.93 9.10 -6.76
CA TYR A 89 6.20 10.53 -6.62
C TYR A 89 6.19 11.28 -7.96
N ASP A 90 6.74 10.65 -9.01
CA ASP A 90 6.74 11.20 -10.36
C ASP A 90 6.78 10.09 -11.40
N GLY A 91 6.09 10.27 -12.53
CA GLY A 91 6.00 9.30 -13.60
C GLY A 91 5.07 8.13 -13.28
N GLN A 92 5.53 6.90 -13.50
CA GLN A 92 4.75 5.68 -13.37
C GLN A 92 5.60 4.47 -12.93
N ALA A 93 4.94 3.43 -12.44
CA ALA A 93 5.56 2.14 -12.17
C ALA A 93 4.63 1.01 -12.61
N HIS A 94 5.22 -0.07 -13.11
CA HIS A 94 4.49 -1.32 -13.37
C HIS A 94 4.62 -2.21 -12.15
N THR A 95 3.54 -2.84 -11.73
CA THR A 95 3.51 -3.76 -10.60
C THR A 95 2.55 -4.91 -10.89
N SER A 96 2.97 -6.11 -10.54
CA SER A 96 2.11 -7.27 -10.49
C SER A 96 1.83 -7.61 -9.04
N ILE A 97 0.57 -7.62 -8.63
CA ILE A 97 0.19 -7.98 -7.25
C ILE A 97 -0.76 -9.17 -7.34
N GLN A 98 -0.34 -10.31 -6.77
CA GLN A 98 -1.07 -11.58 -6.85
C GLN A 98 -1.40 -12.01 -8.30
N GLY A 99 -0.51 -11.70 -9.24
CA GLY A 99 -0.69 -12.00 -10.66
C GLY A 99 -1.64 -11.05 -11.40
N ILE A 100 -2.08 -9.97 -10.75
CA ILE A 100 -2.86 -8.90 -11.39
C ILE A 100 -1.92 -7.75 -11.71
N GLU A 101 -1.85 -7.38 -12.99
CA GLU A 101 -1.00 -6.31 -13.47
C GLU A 101 -1.65 -4.94 -13.24
N HIS A 102 -0.85 -4.00 -12.71
CA HIS A 102 -1.24 -2.61 -12.52
C HIS A 102 -0.19 -1.67 -13.09
N THR A 103 -0.65 -0.53 -13.59
CA THR A 103 0.21 0.62 -13.86
C THR A 103 -0.16 1.71 -12.86
N LEU A 104 0.74 1.95 -11.92
CA LEU A 104 0.58 3.01 -10.93
C LEU A 104 1.11 4.31 -11.52
N HIS A 105 0.39 5.39 -11.31
CA HIS A 105 0.70 6.71 -11.84
C HIS A 105 1.09 7.67 -10.72
N LYS A 106 1.66 8.79 -11.10
CA LYS A 106 2.02 9.88 -10.18
C LYS A 106 0.89 10.22 -9.21
N GLY A 107 1.20 10.16 -7.92
CA GLY A 107 0.28 10.35 -6.82
C GLY A 107 -0.36 9.08 -6.29
N ASP A 108 -0.28 7.95 -6.99
CA ASP A 108 -0.81 6.69 -6.48
C ASP A 108 -0.01 6.21 -5.25
N VAL A 109 -0.75 5.73 -4.26
CA VAL A 109 -0.22 5.13 -3.03
C VAL A 109 -0.77 3.71 -2.91
N CYS A 110 0.12 2.73 -3.04
CA CYS A 110 -0.23 1.32 -2.93
C CYS A 110 0.23 0.75 -1.59
N ILE A 111 -0.67 0.10 -0.86
CA ILE A 111 -0.38 -0.59 0.41
C ILE A 111 -0.39 -2.08 0.16
N ILE A 112 0.75 -2.72 0.43
CA ILE A 112 0.97 -4.14 0.26
C ILE A 112 1.17 -4.78 1.63
N PRO A 113 0.20 -5.60 2.10
CA PRO A 113 0.31 -6.30 3.37
C PRO A 113 1.36 -7.42 3.36
N PRO A 114 1.76 -7.92 4.55
CA PRO A 114 2.59 -9.10 4.66
C PRO A 114 2.05 -10.29 3.86
N HIS A 115 2.96 -11.14 3.37
CA HIS A 115 2.67 -12.38 2.63
C HIS A 115 1.89 -12.19 1.32
N THR A 116 1.98 -10.98 0.74
CA THR A 116 1.38 -10.66 -0.55
C THR A 116 2.45 -10.75 -1.63
N LYS A 117 2.29 -11.67 -2.59
CA LYS A 117 3.21 -11.81 -3.72
C LYS A 117 3.05 -10.63 -4.68
N HIS A 118 4.13 -9.93 -4.94
CA HIS A 118 4.13 -8.79 -5.83
C HIS A 118 5.48 -8.58 -6.51
N SER A 119 5.48 -7.75 -7.53
CA SER A 119 6.68 -7.24 -8.19
C SER A 119 6.51 -5.74 -8.47
N ILE A 120 7.61 -5.04 -8.67
CA ILE A 120 7.62 -3.66 -9.11
C ILE A 120 8.74 -3.44 -10.11
N GLY A 121 8.44 -2.71 -11.20
CA GLY A 121 9.39 -2.31 -12.21
C GLY A 121 9.28 -0.84 -12.56
N ILE A 122 10.42 -0.15 -12.60
CA ILE A 122 10.55 1.23 -13.06
C ILE A 122 11.61 1.25 -14.15
N PHE A 123 11.20 1.48 -15.40
CA PHE A 123 12.06 1.39 -16.58
C PHE A 123 12.34 2.73 -17.26
N ASP A 124 12.03 3.82 -16.60
CA ASP A 124 12.25 5.19 -17.07
C ASP A 124 12.77 6.08 -15.92
N ASP A 125 12.66 7.40 -16.05
CA ASP A 125 13.07 8.36 -15.03
C ASP A 125 12.06 8.57 -13.90
N SER A 126 11.01 7.76 -13.84
CA SER A 126 9.99 7.81 -12.79
C SER A 126 10.60 7.63 -11.39
N ILE A 127 9.96 8.22 -10.40
CA ILE A 127 10.40 8.21 -9.02
C ILE A 127 9.32 7.58 -8.16
N ALA A 128 9.68 6.50 -7.48
CA ALA A 128 8.85 5.90 -6.45
C ALA A 128 9.61 5.81 -5.12
N PHE A 129 8.86 5.87 -4.03
CA PHE A 129 9.34 5.65 -2.66
C PHE A 129 8.70 4.42 -2.08
N ASN A 130 9.51 3.61 -1.42
CA ASN A 130 9.04 2.50 -0.59
C ASN A 130 9.15 2.90 0.86
N ILE A 131 8.06 2.71 1.61
CA ILE A 131 8.01 2.86 3.06
C ILE A 131 7.72 1.47 3.62
N LEU A 132 8.72 0.86 4.23
CA LEU A 132 8.59 -0.43 4.89
C LEU A 132 8.27 -0.19 6.36
N ILE A 133 7.28 -0.88 6.89
CA ILE A 133 6.79 -0.68 8.25
C ILE A 133 6.63 -2.03 8.93
N ARG A 134 7.21 -2.19 10.13
CA ARG A 134 6.96 -3.37 10.96
C ARG A 134 5.47 -3.58 11.18
N GLY A 135 5.03 -4.83 11.19
CA GLY A 135 3.63 -5.17 11.40
C GLY A 135 3.04 -4.56 12.67
N SER A 136 3.78 -4.55 13.79
CA SER A 136 3.36 -3.94 15.05
C SER A 136 3.20 -2.42 14.96
N THR A 137 4.11 -1.74 14.26
CA THR A 137 4.07 -0.28 14.07
C THR A 137 2.95 0.12 13.12
N PHE A 138 2.80 -0.60 12.01
CA PHE A 138 1.68 -0.38 11.10
C PHE A 138 0.34 -0.52 11.86
N GLN A 139 0.18 -1.59 12.62
CA GLN A 139 -1.03 -1.83 13.42
C GLN A 139 -1.32 -0.66 14.38
N SER A 140 -0.33 -0.21 15.14
CA SER A 140 -0.51 0.88 16.11
C SER A 140 -0.82 2.21 15.46
N THR A 141 -0.11 2.58 14.37
CA THR A 141 -0.32 3.86 13.67
C THR A 141 -1.62 3.88 12.88
N PHE A 142 -1.93 2.80 12.17
CA PHE A 142 -3.14 2.67 11.38
C PHE A 142 -4.39 2.68 12.26
N PHE A 143 -4.42 1.87 13.36
CA PHE A 143 -5.57 1.85 14.25
C PHE A 143 -5.76 3.15 15.05
N GLN A 144 -4.69 3.90 15.33
CA GLN A 144 -4.86 5.23 15.93
C GLN A 144 -5.57 6.22 15.00
N SER A 145 -5.40 6.07 13.68
CA SER A 145 -6.12 6.89 12.70
C SER A 145 -7.57 6.47 12.50
N LEU A 146 -7.95 5.27 12.96
CA LEU A 146 -9.31 4.73 12.93
C LEU A 146 -10.11 5.06 14.22
N THR A 147 -9.89 6.21 14.84
CA THR A 147 -10.57 6.61 16.09
C THR A 147 -12.09 6.73 15.94
N GLU A 148 -12.60 6.78 14.73
CA GLU A 148 -14.03 6.76 14.41
C GLU A 148 -14.43 5.33 14.01
N ASP A 149 -15.57 4.87 14.53
CA ASP A 149 -16.16 3.56 14.18
C ASP A 149 -16.79 3.64 12.78
N SER A 150 -15.94 3.86 11.78
CA SER A 150 -16.30 4.06 10.38
C SER A 150 -16.36 2.71 9.67
N ALA A 151 -17.44 2.48 8.92
CA ALA A 151 -17.61 1.29 8.09
C ALA A 151 -16.45 1.15 7.07
N LEU A 152 -15.94 2.27 6.56
CA LEU A 152 -14.82 2.32 5.63
C LEU A 152 -13.51 1.91 6.32
N ALA A 153 -13.28 2.37 7.55
CA ALA A 153 -12.13 1.99 8.35
C ALA A 153 -12.12 0.48 8.66
N HIS A 154 -13.28 -0.08 9.04
CA HIS A 154 -13.42 -1.52 9.23
C HIS A 154 -13.17 -2.32 7.94
N PHE A 155 -13.65 -1.81 6.79
CA PHE A 155 -13.37 -2.41 5.50
C PHE A 155 -11.87 -2.47 5.22
N PHE A 156 -11.14 -1.37 5.41
CA PHE A 156 -9.69 -1.34 5.18
C PHE A 156 -8.93 -2.21 6.16
N ALA A 157 -9.31 -2.19 7.45
CA ALA A 157 -8.72 -3.09 8.43
C ALA A 157 -8.93 -4.56 8.01
N HIS A 158 -10.13 -4.90 7.55
CA HIS A 158 -10.44 -6.24 7.07
C HIS A 158 -9.63 -6.62 5.83
N VAL A 159 -9.49 -5.72 4.84
CA VAL A 159 -8.67 -5.94 3.64
C VAL A 159 -7.21 -6.17 4.02
N LEU A 160 -6.66 -5.33 4.89
CA LEU A 160 -5.23 -5.36 5.25
C LEU A 160 -4.84 -6.52 6.18
N TYR A 161 -5.76 -7.01 7.02
CA TYR A 161 -5.46 -8.04 8.02
C TYR A 161 -6.09 -9.40 7.77
N ARG A 162 -6.86 -9.54 6.71
CA ARG A 162 -7.41 -10.85 6.34
C ARG A 162 -6.28 -11.78 5.87
N LYS A 163 -6.20 -12.97 6.45
CA LYS A 163 -5.21 -14.01 6.07
C LYS A 163 -5.48 -14.68 4.70
N THR A 164 -6.32 -14.10 3.87
CA THR A 164 -6.59 -14.58 2.51
C THR A 164 -5.57 -13.98 1.55
N GLU A 165 -5.02 -14.79 0.68
CA GLU A 165 -4.08 -14.36 -0.36
C GLU A 165 -4.64 -13.20 -1.17
N GLY A 166 -3.83 -12.17 -1.39
CA GLY A 166 -4.12 -11.16 -2.40
C GLY A 166 -4.72 -9.83 -1.95
N ASN A 167 -4.67 -9.50 -0.68
CA ASN A 167 -5.16 -8.21 -0.23
C ASN A 167 -4.14 -7.09 -0.51
N TYR A 168 -4.57 -5.99 -1.07
CA TYR A 168 -3.83 -4.75 -1.23
C TYR A 168 -4.80 -3.59 -1.40
N LEU A 169 -4.30 -2.36 -1.23
CA LEU A 169 -5.07 -1.14 -1.45
C LEU A 169 -4.27 -0.19 -2.34
N ILE A 170 -4.87 0.31 -3.40
CA ILE A 170 -4.31 1.38 -4.21
C ILE A 170 -5.22 2.61 -4.07
N PHE A 171 -4.68 3.68 -3.51
CA PHE A 171 -5.31 4.98 -3.42
C PHE A 171 -4.90 5.82 -4.63
N HIS A 172 -5.86 6.17 -5.48
CA HIS A 172 -5.66 7.09 -6.59
C HIS A 172 -5.86 8.52 -6.11
N THR A 173 -4.75 9.18 -5.70
CA THR A 173 -4.83 10.52 -5.09
C THR A 173 -4.86 11.65 -6.12
N ALA A 174 -4.78 11.36 -7.41
CA ALA A 174 -4.71 12.35 -8.49
C ALA A 174 -3.58 13.40 -8.27
N ASN A 175 -2.48 12.96 -7.67
CA ASN A 175 -1.33 13.80 -7.32
C ASN A 175 -1.70 14.94 -6.34
N ASP A 176 -2.51 14.64 -5.33
CA ASP A 176 -2.88 15.57 -4.27
C ASP A 176 -1.62 16.21 -3.66
N PRO A 177 -1.50 17.55 -3.70
CA PRO A 177 -0.32 18.25 -3.21
C PRO A 177 -0.09 18.06 -1.71
N GLN A 178 -1.14 17.86 -0.90
CA GLN A 178 -1.00 17.63 0.54
C GLN A 178 -0.42 16.24 0.83
N ILE A 179 -0.84 15.21 0.10
CA ILE A 179 -0.25 13.87 0.18
C ILE A 179 1.20 13.90 -0.27
N ARG A 180 1.50 14.61 -1.36
CA ARG A 180 2.85 14.77 -1.88
C ARG A 180 3.77 15.44 -0.86
N GLU A 181 3.36 16.56 -0.28
CA GLU A 181 4.11 17.28 0.76
C GLU A 181 4.35 16.38 2.00
N MET A 182 3.36 15.61 2.40
CA MET A 182 3.49 14.65 3.50
C MET A 182 4.56 13.60 3.21
N LEU A 183 4.60 13.04 1.99
CA LEU A 183 5.61 12.08 1.58
C LEU A 183 7.02 12.69 1.53
N GLU A 184 7.14 13.93 1.05
CA GLU A 184 8.40 14.68 1.06
C GLU A 184 8.91 14.88 2.49
N ASN A 185 8.04 15.31 3.40
CA ASN A 185 8.37 15.55 4.80
C ASN A 185 8.76 14.24 5.51
N LEU A 186 8.06 13.14 5.26
CA LEU A 186 8.44 11.80 5.77
C LEU A 186 9.85 11.41 5.32
N TYR A 187 10.17 11.64 4.04
CA TYR A 187 11.48 11.29 3.50
C TYR A 187 12.60 12.17 4.06
N ILE A 188 12.35 13.47 4.22
CA ILE A 188 13.30 14.43 4.81
C ILE A 188 13.56 14.08 6.28
N GLU A 189 12.51 13.82 7.07
CA GLU A 189 12.64 13.42 8.48
C GLU A 189 13.43 12.11 8.62
N TYR A 190 13.13 11.11 7.78
CA TYR A 190 13.84 9.84 7.79
C TYR A 190 15.33 10.00 7.49
N LEU A 191 15.71 10.85 6.54
CA LEU A 191 17.11 11.10 6.20
C LEU A 191 17.85 11.94 7.25
N GLY A 192 17.14 12.79 7.96
CA GLY A 192 17.70 13.70 8.97
C GLY A 192 18.21 12.98 10.21
N HIS A 193 17.59 11.85 10.59
CA HIS A 193 17.89 11.10 11.83
C HIS A 193 18.00 12.00 13.07
N GLU A 194 17.13 13.02 13.15
CA GLU A 194 17.14 13.97 14.25
C GLU A 194 16.58 13.37 15.55
N LYS A 195 16.80 14.07 16.66
CA LYS A 195 16.22 13.67 17.94
C LYS A 195 14.70 13.61 17.84
N TYR A 196 14.10 12.51 18.31
CA TYR A 196 12.65 12.22 18.21
C TYR A 196 12.15 11.84 16.81
N SER A 197 13.01 11.57 15.84
CA SER A 197 12.62 11.21 14.47
C SER A 197 11.60 10.07 14.44
N TYR A 198 11.76 9.05 15.30
CA TYR A 198 10.79 7.97 15.43
C TYR A 198 9.37 8.47 15.77
N THR A 199 9.25 9.42 16.69
CA THR A 199 7.95 9.99 17.08
C THR A 199 7.35 10.82 15.94
N PHE A 200 8.18 11.60 15.25
CA PHE A 200 7.75 12.37 14.09
C PHE A 200 7.26 11.46 12.97
N LEU A 201 8.03 10.45 12.57
CA LEU A 201 7.65 9.51 11.51
C LEU A 201 6.34 8.78 11.83
N ASN A 202 6.16 8.30 13.07
CA ASN A 202 4.90 7.66 13.47
C ASN A 202 3.71 8.62 13.39
N SER A 203 3.88 9.86 13.86
CA SER A 203 2.82 10.88 13.82
C SER A 203 2.47 11.27 12.38
N MET A 204 3.46 11.40 11.51
CA MET A 204 3.27 11.66 10.08
C MET A 204 2.55 10.50 9.38
N LEU A 205 2.86 9.24 9.74
CA LEU A 205 2.14 8.07 9.21
C LEU A 205 0.67 8.08 9.64
N ILE A 206 0.38 8.37 10.92
CA ILE A 206 -1.00 8.50 11.40
C ILE A 206 -1.75 9.56 10.60
N LEU A 207 -1.11 10.71 10.37
CA LEU A 207 -1.71 11.78 9.58
C LEU A 207 -1.88 11.38 8.11
N LEU A 208 -0.90 10.71 7.52
CA LEU A 208 -1.00 10.19 6.14
C LEU A 208 -2.20 9.24 5.99
N TRP A 209 -2.38 8.30 6.94
CA TRP A 209 -3.55 7.42 6.95
C TRP A 209 -4.86 8.19 7.02
N ALA A 210 -4.96 9.13 7.94
CA ALA A 210 -6.15 9.96 8.11
C ALA A 210 -6.47 10.76 6.83
N MET A 211 -5.45 11.31 6.16
CA MET A 211 -5.61 12.04 4.91
C MET A 211 -6.07 11.12 3.76
N LEU A 212 -5.42 9.97 3.58
CA LEU A 212 -5.80 8.99 2.56
C LEU A 212 -7.24 8.53 2.74
N LEU A 213 -7.63 8.17 3.96
CA LEU A 213 -8.98 7.72 4.26
C LEU A 213 -10.01 8.84 4.09
N ARG A 214 -9.72 10.04 4.56
CA ARG A 214 -10.65 11.18 4.51
C ARG A 214 -10.88 11.70 3.10
N TYR A 215 -9.81 11.88 2.33
CA TYR A 215 -9.89 12.59 1.04
C TYR A 215 -9.93 11.64 -0.16
N HIS A 216 -9.40 10.43 -0.01
CA HIS A 216 -9.24 9.47 -1.11
C HIS A 216 -9.89 8.12 -0.84
N GLY A 217 -10.58 7.95 0.30
CA GLY A 217 -11.26 6.71 0.67
C GLY A 217 -12.33 6.23 -0.32
N GLY A 218 -12.88 7.14 -1.12
CA GLY A 218 -13.84 6.83 -2.19
C GLY A 218 -13.21 6.42 -3.53
N ASN A 219 -11.89 6.57 -3.70
CA ASN A 219 -11.18 6.28 -4.95
C ASN A 219 -10.08 5.25 -4.72
N ILE A 220 -10.48 4.05 -4.32
CA ILE A 220 -9.58 2.96 -3.96
C ILE A 220 -9.80 1.76 -4.85
N GLU A 221 -8.72 1.19 -5.32
CA GLU A 221 -8.70 -0.11 -5.97
C GLU A 221 -8.20 -1.19 -4.98
N SER A 222 -8.91 -2.31 -4.91
CA SER A 222 -8.50 -3.50 -4.16
C SER A 222 -9.05 -4.76 -4.83
N ILE A 223 -8.47 -5.92 -4.53
CA ILE A 223 -8.94 -7.21 -5.07
C ILE A 223 -10.38 -7.53 -4.64
N LEU A 224 -10.78 -7.07 -3.45
CA LEU A 224 -12.14 -7.25 -2.94
C LEU A 224 -13.12 -6.19 -3.47
N ALA A 225 -12.63 -5.18 -4.19
CA ALA A 225 -13.43 -4.05 -4.63
C ALA A 225 -14.23 -4.32 -5.90
N LYS A 226 -13.86 -5.32 -6.69
CA LYS A 226 -14.57 -5.67 -7.92
C LYS A 226 -15.11 -7.07 -7.82
N ASP A 227 -16.40 -7.17 -7.66
CA ASP A 227 -17.08 -8.41 -7.93
C ASP A 227 -17.39 -8.57 -9.42
N THR A 228 -17.99 -9.73 -9.79
CA THR A 228 -18.36 -10.06 -11.18
C THR A 228 -19.37 -9.09 -11.82
N SER A 229 -20.01 -8.20 -11.05
CA SER A 229 -20.97 -7.19 -11.51
C SER A 229 -20.34 -5.80 -11.73
N GLY A 230 -19.03 -5.63 -11.41
CA GLY A 230 -18.30 -4.38 -11.60
C GLY A 230 -18.53 -3.33 -10.51
N ASN A 231 -19.30 -3.63 -9.47
CA ASN A 231 -19.51 -2.75 -8.34
C ASN A 231 -18.35 -2.85 -7.35
N SER A 232 -17.81 -1.72 -6.91
CA SER A 232 -16.81 -1.67 -5.86
C SER A 232 -17.45 -1.76 -4.47
N MET A 233 -16.79 -2.43 -3.52
CA MET A 233 -17.22 -2.42 -2.12
C MET A 233 -17.22 -0.99 -1.56
N THR A 234 -16.29 -0.17 -2.00
CA THR A 234 -16.21 1.26 -1.65
C THR A 234 -17.46 2.02 -2.12
N ASP A 235 -17.98 1.74 -3.33
CA ASP A 235 -19.20 2.36 -3.83
C ASP A 235 -20.41 1.96 -2.99
N ILE A 236 -20.46 0.69 -2.58
CA ILE A 236 -21.52 0.19 -1.70
C ILE A 236 -21.47 0.89 -0.35
N LEU A 237 -20.29 1.01 0.27
CA LEU A 237 -20.13 1.68 1.57
C LEU A 237 -20.43 3.18 1.48
N ASN A 238 -19.99 3.84 0.41
CA ASN A 238 -20.34 5.25 0.14
C ASN A 238 -21.84 5.45 -0.03
N TYR A 239 -22.51 4.57 -0.77
CA TYR A 239 -23.95 4.61 -0.91
C TYR A 239 -24.66 4.44 0.45
N LEU A 240 -24.21 3.48 1.26
CA LEU A 240 -24.75 3.26 2.61
C LEU A 240 -24.54 4.46 3.51
N SER A 241 -23.37 5.11 3.45
CA SER A 241 -23.07 6.35 4.20
C SER A 241 -23.98 7.53 3.82
N GLN A 242 -24.39 7.60 2.55
CA GLN A 242 -25.30 8.65 2.08
C GLN A 242 -26.77 8.35 2.39
N HIS A 243 -27.16 7.06 2.47
CA HIS A 243 -28.55 6.63 2.58
C HIS A 243 -28.87 5.90 3.89
N TYR A 244 -27.98 5.95 4.88
CA TYR A 244 -28.03 5.14 6.13
C TYR A 244 -29.34 5.25 6.92
N GLN A 245 -30.10 6.34 6.75
CA GLN A 245 -31.36 6.56 7.48
C GLN A 245 -32.49 5.64 6.97
N THR A 246 -32.52 5.40 5.66
CA THR A 246 -33.57 4.67 4.97
C THR A 246 -33.13 3.36 4.32
N ALA A 247 -31.81 3.15 4.19
CA ALA A 247 -31.27 1.98 3.51
C ALA A 247 -31.73 0.67 4.17
N THR A 248 -32.30 -0.20 3.35
CA THR A 248 -32.64 -1.59 3.71
C THR A 248 -31.75 -2.55 2.89
N LEU A 249 -31.49 -3.74 3.43
CA LEU A 249 -30.70 -4.77 2.73
C LEU A 249 -31.28 -5.04 1.33
N ARG A 250 -32.59 -5.14 1.22
CA ARG A 250 -33.33 -5.47 -0.02
C ARG A 250 -33.17 -4.37 -1.07
N GLU A 251 -33.39 -3.13 -0.69
CA GLU A 251 -33.32 -1.98 -1.59
C GLU A 251 -31.90 -1.72 -2.05
N THR A 252 -30.92 -1.80 -1.12
CA THR A 252 -29.49 -1.64 -1.44
C THR A 252 -29.03 -2.76 -2.37
N ALA A 253 -29.37 -4.01 -2.09
CA ALA A 253 -29.04 -5.13 -2.97
C ALA A 253 -29.61 -4.91 -4.38
N SER A 254 -30.88 -4.49 -4.48
CA SER A 254 -31.51 -4.19 -5.77
C SER A 254 -30.85 -3.04 -6.51
N HIS A 255 -30.43 -1.99 -5.79
CA HIS A 255 -29.70 -0.84 -6.37
C HIS A 255 -28.41 -1.26 -7.07
N PHE A 256 -27.66 -2.20 -6.47
CA PHE A 256 -26.42 -2.73 -7.02
C PHE A 256 -26.59 -3.98 -7.90
N GLY A 257 -27.83 -4.38 -8.20
CA GLY A 257 -28.13 -5.51 -9.09
C GLY A 257 -27.96 -6.90 -8.46
N TYR A 258 -27.99 -7.00 -7.12
CA TYR A 258 -27.85 -8.27 -6.40
C TYR A 258 -29.16 -8.80 -5.82
N SER A 259 -29.19 -10.11 -5.60
CA SER A 259 -30.19 -10.69 -4.66
C SER A 259 -29.80 -10.34 -3.21
N SER A 260 -30.78 -10.21 -2.32
CA SER A 260 -30.52 -9.90 -0.90
C SER A 260 -29.62 -10.93 -0.21
N SER A 261 -29.72 -12.21 -0.59
CA SER A 261 -28.88 -13.27 -0.04
C SER A 261 -27.42 -13.11 -0.47
N HIS A 262 -27.19 -12.93 -1.77
CA HIS A 262 -25.83 -12.72 -2.32
C HIS A 262 -25.21 -11.44 -1.77
N PHE A 263 -25.97 -10.33 -1.73
CA PHE A 263 -25.51 -9.07 -1.19
C PHE A 263 -25.13 -9.15 0.30
N SER A 264 -25.91 -9.89 1.10
CA SER A 264 -25.59 -10.12 2.52
C SER A 264 -24.26 -10.87 2.70
N THR A 265 -24.02 -11.88 1.85
CA THR A 265 -22.76 -12.63 1.84
C THR A 265 -21.60 -11.75 1.39
N LEU A 266 -21.76 -11.03 0.28
CA LEU A 266 -20.79 -10.10 -0.27
C LEU A 266 -20.33 -9.06 0.77
N ILE A 267 -21.30 -8.39 1.43
CA ILE A 267 -21.03 -7.42 2.49
C ILE A 267 -20.21 -8.06 3.62
N LYS A 268 -20.64 -9.23 4.10
CA LYS A 268 -19.98 -9.91 5.21
C LYS A 268 -18.57 -10.38 4.85
N GLU A 269 -18.37 -10.88 3.65
CA GLU A 269 -17.07 -11.30 3.14
C GLU A 269 -16.14 -10.11 2.88
N GLY A 270 -16.66 -9.02 2.31
CA GLY A 270 -15.88 -7.83 1.98
C GLY A 270 -15.54 -6.96 3.18
N THR A 271 -16.38 -6.90 4.21
CA THR A 271 -16.19 -5.99 5.35
C THR A 271 -15.97 -6.69 6.70
N GLY A 272 -16.18 -7.99 6.78
CA GLY A 272 -16.22 -8.72 8.04
C GLY A 272 -17.48 -8.47 8.88
N GLN A 273 -18.36 -7.53 8.47
CA GLN A 273 -19.56 -7.09 9.20
C GLN A 273 -20.85 -7.46 8.45
N THR A 274 -21.92 -7.63 9.19
CA THR A 274 -23.24 -7.76 8.58
C THR A 274 -23.77 -6.38 8.15
N PHE A 275 -24.70 -6.34 7.19
CA PHE A 275 -25.36 -5.11 6.75
C PHE A 275 -25.87 -4.26 7.91
N LEU A 276 -26.54 -4.90 8.89
CA LEU A 276 -27.07 -4.19 10.07
C LEU A 276 -25.96 -3.61 10.97
N GLN A 277 -24.84 -4.29 11.10
CA GLN A 277 -23.69 -3.77 11.84
C GLN A 277 -23.12 -2.53 11.15
N ILE A 278 -22.96 -2.56 9.84
CA ILE A 278 -22.49 -1.40 9.05
C ILE A 278 -23.45 -0.20 9.21
N ILE A 279 -24.74 -0.40 9.03
CA ILE A 279 -25.74 0.67 9.21
C ILE A 279 -25.71 1.24 10.62
N ARG A 280 -25.50 0.39 11.63
CA ARG A 280 -25.39 0.84 13.04
C ARG A 280 -24.12 1.68 13.26
N SER A 281 -22.97 1.26 12.74
CA SER A 281 -21.72 2.02 12.82
C SER A 281 -21.88 3.39 12.17
N ILE A 282 -22.43 3.46 10.95
CA ILE A 282 -22.67 4.73 10.24
C ILE A 282 -23.62 5.65 11.04
N LYS A 283 -24.68 5.11 11.65
CA LYS A 283 -25.60 5.90 12.48
C LYS A 283 -24.93 6.48 13.72
N LEU A 284 -24.06 5.72 14.37
CA LEU A 284 -23.28 6.18 15.54
C LEU A 284 -22.31 7.29 15.13
N GLU A 285 -21.56 7.10 14.06
CA GLU A 285 -20.62 8.07 13.49
C GLU A 285 -21.34 9.41 13.20
N GLN A 286 -22.47 9.36 12.51
CA GLN A 286 -23.26 10.55 12.19
C GLN A 286 -23.91 11.22 13.42
N ALA A 287 -24.19 10.46 14.46
CA ALA A 287 -24.69 11.02 15.72
C ALA A 287 -23.58 11.77 16.47
N CYS A 288 -22.36 11.22 16.53
CA CYS A 288 -21.21 11.84 17.18
C CYS A 288 -20.77 13.13 16.45
N SER A 289 -20.76 13.14 15.12
CA SER A 289 -20.39 14.32 14.32
C SER A 289 -21.35 15.51 14.41
N ARG A 290 -22.61 15.27 14.84
CA ARG A 290 -23.62 16.34 15.04
C ARG A 290 -23.59 16.97 16.44
N THR A 291 -22.85 16.36 17.37
CA THR A 291 -22.73 16.84 18.76
C THR A 291 -21.41 17.56 19.04
N SER A 292 -20.53 17.65 18.05
CA SER A 292 -19.30 18.43 18.03
C SER A 292 -19.50 19.73 17.24
#